data_c8f2b8e2dc764ebbeee525e61535f393
#
_entry.id   c8f2b8e2dc764ebbeee525e61535f393
#
_cell.length_a   1.000
_cell.length_b   1.000
_cell.length_c   1.000
_cell.angle_alpha   90.00
_cell.angle_beta   90.00
_cell.angle_gamma   90.00
#
_symmetry.space_group_name_H-M   'P 1'
#
loop_
_entity.id
_entity.type
_entity.pdbx_description
1 polymer ?
#
loop_
_entity_poly.entity_id
_entity_poly.type
_entity_poly.pdbx_seq_one_letter_code
_entity_poly.pdbx_strand_id
1 'polypeptide(L)'
;MNKLFKVVFLSCFLILSGCSASEPSEIKKEEKQEETSIDVKTEDYETSEDTITFNVADLPPYSNVPYVEINNNVPEFETYEIQEATTSYETYSQLDELGRCQEAQASIGQDLMPTGDRESLSSITPSGWENEQYSCVDGGWIYHRSHLIAFQLSGEQANELNLITGTRYMNVEGMLPFENQVAEYVKNTNNHVLYEVTPIYEGDNLVASGVQLEAYSVEDQGQGVQFNVYCYNVQPGISINYSTGDSQGTGSCTVSGSTNKIQNHSNPASTSESNGQIVYISRTGSKYHSNPSCSNMKNPTAISIEEAQAKGLEACKKCW
;
A
#
# COMPACT_ATOMS: atom_id res chain seq x y z
N MET A 1 34.73 2.62 -47.87
CA MET A 1 36.19 2.81 -47.56
C MET A 1 36.42 2.30 -46.15
N ASN A 2 37.19 1.19 -46.11
CA ASN A 2 37.54 0.43 -44.90
C ASN A 2 38.50 1.19 -43.99
N LYS A 3 38.38 1.00 -42.71
CA LYS A 3 39.55 0.82 -41.84
C LYS A 3 39.17 0.00 -40.59
N LEU A 4 39.63 -1.25 -40.64
CA LEU A 4 39.80 -2.20 -39.56
C LEU A 4 40.92 -1.70 -38.61
N PHE A 5 40.74 -1.78 -37.30
CA PHE A 5 41.85 -1.76 -36.33
C PHE A 5 41.82 -3.04 -35.52
N LYS A 6 42.85 -3.84 -35.73
CA LYS A 6 43.20 -5.03 -34.96
C LYS A 6 43.90 -4.59 -33.66
N VAL A 7 43.55 -5.16 -32.56
CA VAL A 7 44.31 -5.09 -31.32
C VAL A 7 44.96 -6.44 -31.04
N VAL A 8 46.23 -6.38 -30.83
CA VAL A 8 47.18 -7.50 -30.64
C VAL A 8 47.21 -7.90 -29.17
N PHE A 9 47.07 -9.23 -28.95
CA PHE A 9 47.40 -9.87 -27.68
C PHE A 9 48.93 -9.90 -27.49
N LEU A 10 49.39 -9.57 -26.30
CA LEU A 10 50.74 -9.92 -25.86
C LEU A 10 50.70 -10.68 -24.55
N SER A 11 50.97 -12.00 -24.70
CA SER A 11 51.22 -12.96 -23.65
C SER A 11 52.71 -12.87 -23.25
N CYS A 12 53.01 -12.85 -21.98
CA CYS A 12 54.38 -13.10 -21.49
C CYS A 12 54.37 -14.14 -20.38
N PHE A 13 54.85 -15.32 -20.80
CA PHE A 13 55.33 -16.44 -19.98
C PHE A 13 56.81 -16.26 -19.70
N LEU A 14 57.29 -16.68 -18.51
CA LEU A 14 58.63 -17.23 -18.24
C LEU A 14 58.76 -17.48 -16.72
N ILE A 15 58.72 -18.70 -16.22
CA ILE A 15 59.67 -19.82 -16.22
C ILE A 15 60.80 -19.68 -15.16
N LEU A 16 60.66 -20.51 -14.13
CA LEU A 16 61.55 -21.47 -13.48
C LEU A 16 62.99 -21.10 -13.06
N SER A 17 63.31 -21.45 -11.85
CA SER A 17 64.42 -22.30 -11.35
C SER A 17 64.76 -21.92 -9.92
N GLY A 18 64.93 -22.73 -8.92
CA GLY A 18 65.30 -24.12 -8.78
C GLY A 18 66.36 -24.24 -7.71
N CYS A 19 66.25 -25.26 -6.83
CA CYS A 19 67.28 -25.94 -6.02
C CYS A 19 67.97 -25.12 -4.90
N SER A 20 68.27 -25.62 -3.71
CA SER A 20 68.52 -26.98 -3.18
C SER A 20 68.86 -26.91 -1.68
N ALA A 21 68.36 -27.82 -0.92
CA ALA A 21 68.90 -28.59 0.24
C ALA A 21 69.91 -27.98 1.22
N SER A 22 69.63 -28.09 2.53
CA SER A 22 70.39 -28.90 3.51
C SER A 22 69.70 -28.82 4.89
N GLU A 23 69.31 -30.01 5.40
CA GLU A 23 69.19 -30.29 6.85
C GLU A 23 70.66 -30.54 7.37
N PRO A 24 70.97 -30.60 8.71
CA PRO A 24 70.18 -31.25 9.76
C PRO A 24 70.29 -30.66 11.18
N SER A 25 69.58 -31.31 12.07
CA SER A 25 69.87 -31.70 13.45
C SER A 25 68.97 -31.19 14.56
N GLU A 26 68.47 -32.22 15.20
CA GLU A 26 67.65 -32.28 16.44
C GLU A 26 68.18 -31.47 17.60
N ILE A 27 67.22 -30.95 18.42
CA ILE A 27 67.24 -31.06 19.88
C ILE A 27 65.83 -31.11 20.39
N LYS A 28 65.42 -32.21 21.03
CA LYS A 28 64.21 -32.40 21.83
C LYS A 28 64.24 -31.50 23.06
N LYS A 29 63.17 -30.83 23.36
CA LYS A 29 62.72 -30.55 24.73
C LYS A 29 61.20 -30.66 24.77
N GLU A 30 60.72 -31.65 25.49
CA GLU A 30 59.38 -31.81 25.99
C GLU A 30 59.13 -30.68 26.99
N GLU A 31 58.06 -29.91 26.69
CA GLU A 31 57.40 -29.10 27.72
C GLU A 31 55.91 -29.42 27.67
N LYS A 32 55.48 -30.04 28.77
CA LYS A 32 54.16 -30.48 29.12
C LYS A 32 53.29 -29.25 29.31
N GLN A 33 52.38 -28.93 28.38
CA GLN A 33 51.32 -27.98 28.63
C GLN A 33 50.08 -28.72 29.10
N GLU A 34 49.67 -28.34 30.30
CA GLU A 34 48.46 -28.70 30.99
C GLU A 34 47.26 -28.11 30.25
N GLU A 35 46.41 -28.98 29.67
CA GLU A 35 45.09 -28.59 29.12
C GLU A 35 44.16 -28.21 30.29
N THR A 36 43.98 -26.93 30.48
CA THR A 36 42.80 -26.42 31.22
C THR A 36 41.62 -26.38 30.26
N SER A 37 40.76 -27.37 30.40
CA SER A 37 39.44 -27.35 29.78
C SER A 37 38.62 -26.20 30.39
N ILE A 38 38.43 -25.16 29.62
CA ILE A 38 37.43 -24.15 29.91
C ILE A 38 36.08 -24.72 29.45
N ASP A 39 35.27 -25.13 30.42
CA ASP A 39 33.86 -25.43 30.20
C ASP A 39 33.18 -24.13 29.76
N VAL A 40 33.02 -23.93 28.46
CA VAL A 40 32.12 -22.92 27.91
C VAL A 40 30.72 -23.48 28.09
N LYS A 41 30.05 -23.08 29.16
CA LYS A 41 28.60 -23.13 29.24
C LYS A 41 28.08 -22.34 28.05
N THR A 42 27.62 -23.02 27.03
CA THR A 42 26.63 -22.48 26.10
C THR A 42 25.37 -22.17 26.90
N GLU A 43 25.23 -20.93 27.31
CA GLU A 43 23.92 -20.41 27.68
C GLU A 43 23.14 -20.42 26.36
N ASP A 44 22.16 -21.32 26.28
CA ASP A 44 21.12 -21.27 25.29
C ASP A 44 20.42 -19.90 25.45
N TYR A 45 20.78 -18.96 24.60
CA TYR A 45 20.02 -17.74 24.36
C TYR A 45 18.78 -18.21 23.60
N GLU A 46 17.73 -18.57 24.34
CA GLU A 46 16.39 -18.58 23.76
C GLU A 46 16.09 -17.13 23.38
N THR A 47 16.34 -16.79 22.12
CA THR A 47 15.73 -15.64 21.50
C THR A 47 14.24 -15.96 21.48
N SER A 48 13.51 -15.47 22.49
CA SER A 48 12.08 -15.30 22.34
C SER A 48 11.92 -14.25 21.23
N GLU A 49 11.68 -14.69 20.02
CA GLU A 49 11.06 -13.90 19.00
C GLU A 49 9.63 -13.60 19.47
N ASP A 50 9.49 -12.67 20.41
CA ASP A 50 8.26 -11.93 20.56
C ASP A 50 8.15 -10.99 19.34
N THR A 51 7.87 -11.57 18.17
CA THR A 51 7.25 -10.83 17.09
C THR A 51 5.93 -10.35 17.66
N ILE A 52 5.87 -9.06 17.98
CA ILE A 52 4.62 -8.38 18.33
C ILE A 52 3.80 -8.40 17.04
N THR A 53 3.15 -9.52 16.77
CA THR A 53 2.22 -9.64 15.65
C THR A 53 1.09 -8.67 15.91
N PHE A 54 1.05 -7.61 15.11
CA PHE A 54 -0.04 -6.65 15.08
C PHE A 54 -1.38 -7.41 15.03
N ASN A 55 -2.25 -7.17 16.01
CA ASN A 55 -3.56 -7.80 16.07
C ASN A 55 -4.65 -6.75 15.79
N VAL A 56 -5.41 -6.96 14.73
CA VAL A 56 -6.57 -6.11 14.37
C VAL A 56 -7.56 -5.94 15.53
N ALA A 57 -7.69 -6.94 16.42
CA ALA A 57 -8.56 -6.85 17.57
C ALA A 57 -8.15 -5.77 18.59
N ASP A 58 -6.89 -5.31 18.55
CA ASP A 58 -6.38 -4.25 19.42
C ASP A 58 -6.58 -2.86 18.81
N LEU A 59 -7.01 -2.78 17.54
CA LEU A 59 -7.29 -1.51 16.87
C LEU A 59 -8.55 -0.84 17.41
N PRO A 60 -8.57 0.50 17.47
CA PRO A 60 -9.81 1.20 17.67
C PRO A 60 -10.77 0.91 16.51
N PRO A 61 -12.08 0.75 16.76
CA PRO A 61 -13.04 0.59 15.68
C PRO A 61 -13.05 1.84 14.79
N TYR A 62 -13.31 1.63 13.49
CA TYR A 62 -13.44 2.74 12.54
C TYR A 62 -14.37 3.86 13.05
N SER A 63 -13.88 5.09 13.08
CA SER A 63 -14.57 6.25 13.62
C SER A 63 -14.56 7.47 12.66
N ASN A 64 -14.79 7.23 11.37
CA ASN A 64 -14.75 8.23 10.28
C ASN A 64 -13.34 8.81 10.01
N VAL A 65 -12.30 8.11 10.43
CA VAL A 65 -10.91 8.42 10.12
C VAL A 65 -10.37 7.27 9.24
N PRO A 66 -9.77 7.54 8.07
CA PRO A 66 -9.40 6.49 7.12
C PRO A 66 -8.26 5.58 7.61
N TYR A 67 -7.46 6.03 8.55
CA TYR A 67 -6.33 5.27 9.09
C TYR A 67 -6.11 5.59 10.59
N VAL A 68 -5.31 4.78 11.24
CA VAL A 68 -4.78 5.02 12.59
C VAL A 68 -3.29 4.75 12.60
N GLU A 69 -2.55 5.48 13.42
CA GLU A 69 -1.15 5.17 13.71
C GLU A 69 -1.09 3.95 14.64
N ILE A 70 -0.17 3.05 14.35
CA ILE A 70 0.13 1.88 15.17
C ILE A 70 1.60 1.90 15.58
N ASN A 71 1.95 1.17 16.62
CA ASN A 71 3.32 1.15 17.17
C ASN A 71 3.93 2.55 17.36
N ASN A 72 3.15 3.53 17.85
CA ASN A 72 3.57 4.93 17.98
C ASN A 72 4.10 5.54 16.67
N ASN A 73 3.60 5.10 15.55
CA ASN A 73 4.00 5.52 14.19
C ASN A 73 5.47 5.16 13.85
N VAL A 74 6.00 4.11 14.48
CA VAL A 74 7.36 3.59 14.26
C VAL A 74 7.27 2.27 13.48
N PRO A 75 7.90 2.17 12.30
CA PRO A 75 7.94 0.92 11.54
C PRO A 75 8.78 -0.15 12.26
N GLU A 76 8.48 -1.42 11.98
CA GLU A 76 9.07 -2.58 12.66
C GLU A 76 10.16 -3.27 11.80
N PHE A 77 10.83 -2.52 10.91
CA PHE A 77 11.88 -3.05 10.08
C PHE A 77 13.12 -3.48 10.88
N GLU A 78 13.61 -4.66 10.56
CA GLU A 78 14.86 -5.14 11.12
C GLU A 78 16.07 -4.33 10.59
N THR A 79 17.12 -4.24 11.40
CA THR A 79 18.31 -3.47 11.02
C THR A 79 18.94 -3.94 9.71
N TYR A 80 18.89 -5.24 9.39
CA TYR A 80 19.46 -5.77 8.15
C TYR A 80 18.61 -5.35 6.93
N GLU A 81 17.28 -5.27 7.04
CA GLU A 81 16.39 -4.83 5.96
C GLU A 81 16.68 -3.38 5.57
N ILE A 82 16.83 -2.51 6.58
CA ILE A 82 17.21 -1.10 6.36
C ILE A 82 18.59 -1.01 5.68
N GLN A 83 19.55 -1.86 6.07
CA GLN A 83 20.90 -1.86 5.47
C GLN A 83 20.90 -2.34 4.02
N GLU A 84 20.07 -3.30 3.66
CA GLU A 84 19.92 -3.83 2.30
C GLU A 84 19.12 -2.88 1.40
N ALA A 85 18.25 -2.05 1.96
CA ALA A 85 17.38 -1.15 1.24
C ALA A 85 18.07 0.09 0.60
N THR A 86 19.40 0.14 0.57
CA THR A 86 20.18 1.17 -0.14
C THR A 86 20.23 0.95 -1.66
N THR A 87 19.58 -0.10 -2.15
CA THR A 87 19.45 -0.44 -3.57
C THR A 87 18.00 -0.79 -3.83
N SER A 88 17.45 -0.30 -4.94
CA SER A 88 16.05 -0.54 -5.28
C SER A 88 15.75 -2.02 -5.51
N TYR A 89 14.64 -2.50 -4.96
CA TYR A 89 14.07 -3.82 -5.19
C TYR A 89 12.57 -3.83 -4.92
N GLU A 90 11.90 -4.88 -5.37
CA GLU A 90 10.51 -5.21 -5.06
C GLU A 90 10.40 -6.70 -4.74
N THR A 91 9.61 -7.02 -3.73
CA THR A 91 9.31 -8.39 -3.33
C THR A 91 7.81 -8.51 -3.07
N TYR A 92 7.21 -9.56 -3.60
CA TYR A 92 5.80 -9.87 -3.44
C TYR A 92 5.65 -11.30 -2.95
N SER A 93 5.02 -11.46 -1.80
CA SER A 93 4.71 -12.77 -1.25
C SER A 93 3.70 -13.51 -2.12
N GLN A 94 3.79 -14.85 -2.16
CA GLN A 94 2.85 -15.67 -2.91
C GLN A 94 1.44 -15.55 -2.32
N LEU A 95 0.43 -15.71 -3.17
CA LEU A 95 -0.96 -15.83 -2.69
C LEU A 95 -1.07 -16.99 -1.70
N ASP A 96 -1.91 -16.83 -0.69
CA ASP A 96 -2.23 -17.92 0.22
C ASP A 96 -3.18 -18.95 -0.42
N GLU A 97 -3.56 -19.98 0.36
CA GLU A 97 -4.45 -21.05 -0.09
C GLU A 97 -5.85 -20.57 -0.51
N LEU A 98 -6.27 -19.39 -0.07
CA LEU A 98 -7.53 -18.74 -0.45
C LEU A 98 -7.37 -17.76 -1.63
N GLY A 99 -6.18 -17.66 -2.22
CA GLY A 99 -5.89 -16.75 -3.32
C GLY A 99 -5.80 -15.29 -2.91
N ARG A 100 -5.46 -15.01 -1.64
CA ARG A 100 -5.34 -13.65 -1.10
C ARG A 100 -3.89 -13.18 -1.17
N CYS A 101 -3.69 -11.91 -1.57
CA CYS A 101 -2.38 -11.27 -1.49
C CYS A 101 -1.86 -11.29 -0.06
N GLN A 102 -0.56 -11.41 0.05
CA GLN A 102 0.18 -11.32 1.30
C GLN A 102 1.04 -10.06 1.28
N GLU A 103 2.01 -9.97 2.15
CA GLU A 103 2.95 -8.87 2.25
C GLU A 103 3.63 -8.53 0.92
N ALA A 104 3.79 -7.23 0.67
CA ALA A 104 4.59 -6.68 -0.41
C ALA A 104 5.58 -5.66 0.16
N GLN A 105 6.86 -5.83 -0.12
CA GLN A 105 7.93 -4.96 0.35
C GLN A 105 8.76 -4.43 -0.82
N ALA A 106 9.21 -3.19 -0.74
CA ALA A 106 10.09 -2.60 -1.73
C ALA A 106 11.05 -1.58 -1.12
N SER A 107 12.25 -1.51 -1.66
CA SER A 107 13.10 -0.34 -1.49
C SER A 107 12.84 0.60 -2.65
N ILE A 108 12.06 1.64 -2.40
CA ILE A 108 11.62 2.60 -3.44
C ILE A 108 12.73 3.59 -3.72
N GLY A 109 13.38 3.42 -4.86
CA GLY A 109 14.30 4.40 -5.44
C GLY A 109 13.69 5.08 -6.67
N GLN A 110 14.32 6.15 -7.15
CA GLN A 110 13.82 6.90 -8.31
C GLN A 110 13.80 6.07 -9.61
N ASP A 111 14.64 5.06 -9.71
CA ASP A 111 14.76 4.13 -10.84
C ASP A 111 13.60 3.14 -10.96
N LEU A 112 12.87 2.84 -9.87
CA LEU A 112 11.64 2.05 -9.90
C LEU A 112 10.43 2.88 -10.35
N MET A 113 10.44 4.19 -10.16
CA MET A 113 9.28 5.03 -10.48
C MET A 113 8.88 4.94 -11.95
N PRO A 114 7.56 4.99 -12.26
CA PRO A 114 7.09 4.78 -13.62
C PRO A 114 7.61 5.83 -14.59
N THR A 115 8.07 5.37 -15.75
CA THR A 115 8.47 6.21 -16.89
C THR A 115 7.48 6.18 -18.04
N GLY A 116 6.45 5.33 -17.94
CA GLY A 116 5.39 5.11 -18.93
C GLY A 116 3.99 5.33 -18.36
N ASP A 117 3.00 5.16 -19.24
CA ASP A 117 1.58 5.25 -18.88
C ASP A 117 1.10 4.01 -18.12
N ARG A 118 0.09 4.22 -17.25
CA ARG A 118 -0.58 3.14 -16.52
C ARG A 118 -1.39 2.27 -17.49
N GLU A 119 -1.24 0.96 -17.38
CA GLU A 119 -2.01 -0.03 -18.14
C GLU A 119 -3.33 -0.39 -17.44
N SER A 120 -4.19 -1.16 -18.15
CA SER A 120 -5.44 -1.65 -17.58
C SER A 120 -5.20 -2.82 -16.65
N LEU A 121 -5.77 -2.75 -15.44
CA LEU A 121 -5.72 -3.81 -14.44
C LEU A 121 -6.88 -4.82 -14.57
N SER A 122 -7.72 -4.73 -15.60
CA SER A 122 -8.97 -5.49 -15.71
C SER A 122 -8.77 -7.01 -15.87
N SER A 123 -7.58 -7.47 -16.21
CA SER A 123 -7.22 -8.89 -16.30
C SER A 123 -7.09 -9.56 -14.92
N ILE A 124 -6.89 -8.80 -13.85
CA ILE A 124 -6.73 -9.34 -12.51
C ILE A 124 -8.05 -9.28 -11.76
N THR A 125 -8.39 -10.37 -11.09
CA THR A 125 -9.56 -10.47 -10.21
C THR A 125 -9.06 -10.84 -8.81
N PRO A 126 -8.88 -9.87 -7.91
CA PRO A 126 -8.44 -10.16 -6.55
C PRO A 126 -9.47 -10.99 -5.76
N SER A 127 -9.06 -11.62 -4.66
CA SER A 127 -9.97 -12.34 -3.76
C SER A 127 -11.13 -11.44 -3.31
N GLY A 128 -12.35 -11.99 -3.23
CA GLY A 128 -13.54 -11.25 -2.80
C GLY A 128 -13.96 -10.09 -3.71
N TRP A 129 -13.69 -10.15 -5.02
CA TRP A 129 -14.03 -9.10 -5.99
C TRP A 129 -15.49 -9.13 -6.41
N GLU A 130 -16.39 -8.56 -5.60
CA GLU A 130 -17.82 -8.40 -5.88
C GLU A 130 -18.15 -6.90 -6.02
N ASN A 131 -17.72 -6.30 -7.17
CA ASN A 131 -17.73 -4.85 -7.34
C ASN A 131 -19.09 -4.31 -7.79
N GLU A 132 -19.67 -3.43 -6.99
CA GLU A 132 -20.98 -2.80 -7.22
C GLU A 132 -20.85 -1.28 -7.33
N GLN A 133 -21.86 -0.65 -7.96
CA GLN A 133 -21.93 0.81 -8.05
C GLN A 133 -22.91 1.39 -7.04
N TYR A 134 -22.47 2.43 -6.34
CA TYR A 134 -23.26 3.13 -5.32
C TYR A 134 -23.33 4.62 -5.57
N SER A 135 -24.48 5.22 -5.29
CA SER A 135 -24.72 6.66 -5.46
C SER A 135 -23.86 7.55 -4.52
N CYS A 136 -23.42 6.99 -3.42
CA CYS A 136 -22.61 7.71 -2.40
C CYS A 136 -21.10 7.58 -2.60
N VAL A 137 -20.64 6.79 -3.57
CA VAL A 137 -19.22 6.60 -3.85
C VAL A 137 -18.81 7.52 -5.00
N ASP A 138 -17.76 8.29 -4.82
CA ASP A 138 -17.19 9.10 -5.88
C ASP A 138 -16.61 8.19 -6.98
N GLY A 139 -17.02 8.41 -8.25
CA GLY A 139 -16.72 7.47 -9.35
C GLY A 139 -17.66 6.26 -9.42
N GLY A 140 -18.54 6.07 -8.44
CA GLY A 140 -19.59 5.07 -8.39
C GLY A 140 -19.15 3.71 -7.83
N TRP A 141 -18.01 3.19 -8.20
CA TRP A 141 -17.55 1.84 -7.85
C TRP A 141 -16.99 1.76 -6.42
N ILE A 142 -17.50 0.78 -5.63
CA ILE A 142 -17.04 0.58 -4.26
C ILE A 142 -15.60 0.12 -4.19
N TYR A 143 -15.22 -0.83 -5.06
CA TYR A 143 -13.87 -1.40 -5.04
C TYR A 143 -13.00 -0.89 -6.17
N HIS A 144 -11.74 -0.73 -5.84
CA HIS A 144 -10.60 -0.58 -6.73
C HIS A 144 -9.74 -1.84 -6.66
N ARG A 145 -9.03 -2.15 -7.74
CA ARG A 145 -7.88 -3.03 -7.69
C ARG A 145 -6.75 -2.23 -7.06
N SER A 146 -6.73 -2.23 -5.72
CA SER A 146 -5.77 -1.43 -4.95
C SER A 146 -4.42 -2.12 -4.99
N HIS A 147 -3.41 -1.40 -5.50
CA HIS A 147 -2.04 -1.87 -5.39
C HIS A 147 -1.61 -1.85 -3.91
N LEU A 148 -0.81 -2.85 -3.48
CA LEU A 148 -0.07 -2.80 -2.23
C LEU A 148 1.09 -1.83 -2.40
N ILE A 149 2.02 -2.09 -3.31
CA ILE A 149 3.02 -1.10 -3.74
C ILE A 149 2.45 -0.31 -4.92
N ALA A 150 2.19 0.97 -4.70
CA ALA A 150 1.50 1.82 -5.65
C ALA A 150 2.25 1.96 -6.99
N PHE A 151 1.51 2.02 -8.11
CA PHE A 151 2.09 2.26 -9.43
C PHE A 151 3.01 3.48 -9.47
N GLN A 152 2.68 4.55 -8.77
CA GLN A 152 3.52 5.76 -8.74
C GLN A 152 4.88 5.57 -8.04
N LEU A 153 5.05 4.49 -7.28
CA LEU A 153 6.26 4.17 -6.53
C LEU A 153 7.16 3.20 -7.30
N SER A 154 6.58 2.20 -7.97
CA SER A 154 7.32 1.10 -8.57
C SER A 154 7.07 0.91 -10.07
N GLY A 155 6.06 1.57 -10.64
CA GLY A 155 5.69 1.33 -12.03
C GLY A 155 5.03 -0.03 -12.28
N GLU A 156 4.78 -0.82 -11.21
CA GLU A 156 4.17 -2.15 -11.31
C GLU A 156 2.75 -2.06 -11.85
N GLN A 157 2.44 -2.89 -12.84
CA GLN A 157 1.18 -2.87 -13.57
C GLN A 157 0.20 -3.94 -13.06
N ALA A 158 -0.17 -4.89 -13.90
CA ALA A 158 -1.14 -5.95 -13.60
C ALA A 158 -0.42 -7.16 -12.97
N ASN A 159 -0.04 -7.05 -11.71
CA ASN A 159 0.55 -8.12 -10.91
C ASN A 159 -0.49 -8.62 -9.91
N GLU A 160 -0.84 -9.91 -9.98
CA GLU A 160 -1.85 -10.52 -9.07
C GLU A 160 -1.38 -10.57 -7.62
N LEU A 161 -0.07 -10.57 -7.37
CA LEU A 161 0.52 -10.57 -6.03
C LEU A 161 0.50 -9.18 -5.37
N ASN A 162 0.20 -8.14 -6.15
CA ASN A 162 0.22 -6.74 -5.73
C ASN A 162 -1.16 -6.07 -5.72
N LEU A 163 -2.25 -6.81 -6.01
CA LEU A 163 -3.58 -6.22 -6.17
C LEU A 163 -4.60 -6.87 -5.24
N ILE A 164 -5.21 -6.06 -4.39
CA ILE A 164 -6.29 -6.48 -3.48
C ILE A 164 -7.64 -5.85 -3.82
N THR A 165 -8.71 -6.44 -3.33
CA THR A 165 -10.04 -5.81 -3.31
C THR A 165 -10.07 -4.74 -2.23
N GLY A 166 -9.72 -3.52 -2.62
CA GLY A 166 -9.69 -2.36 -1.72
C GLY A 166 -10.84 -1.41 -2.01
N THR A 167 -11.45 -0.86 -0.97
CA THR A 167 -12.47 0.17 -1.17
C THR A 167 -11.87 1.44 -1.77
N ARG A 168 -12.68 2.19 -2.51
CA ARG A 168 -12.23 3.50 -2.99
C ARG A 168 -11.78 4.39 -1.85
N TYR A 169 -12.48 4.35 -0.71
CA TYR A 169 -12.15 5.17 0.46
C TYR A 169 -10.78 4.79 1.06
N MET A 170 -10.51 3.50 1.28
CA MET A 170 -9.19 3.04 1.73
C MET A 170 -8.10 3.47 0.74
N ASN A 171 -8.29 3.20 -0.55
CA ASN A 171 -7.28 3.47 -1.58
C ASN A 171 -6.95 4.97 -1.73
N VAL A 172 -7.95 5.85 -1.61
CA VAL A 172 -7.78 7.29 -1.91
C VAL A 172 -7.63 8.16 -0.66
N GLU A 173 -8.38 7.87 0.38
CA GLU A 173 -8.34 8.65 1.62
C GLU A 173 -7.38 8.03 2.66
N GLY A 174 -7.18 6.70 2.61
CA GLY A 174 -6.28 5.97 3.49
C GLY A 174 -4.85 5.92 2.96
N MET A 175 -4.63 5.18 1.88
CA MET A 175 -3.27 4.84 1.38
C MET A 175 -2.61 6.00 0.62
N LEU A 176 -3.31 6.62 -0.33
CA LEU A 176 -2.73 7.62 -1.24
C LEU A 176 -1.97 8.78 -0.56
N PRO A 177 -2.36 9.32 0.60
CA PRO A 177 -1.59 10.35 1.29
C PRO A 177 -0.17 9.89 1.66
N PHE A 178 -0.01 8.65 2.12
CA PHE A 178 1.27 8.04 2.49
C PHE A 178 2.11 7.70 1.25
N GLU A 179 1.50 7.13 0.23
CA GLU A 179 2.14 6.89 -1.06
C GLU A 179 2.70 8.19 -1.68
N ASN A 180 1.93 9.27 -1.59
CA ASN A 180 2.39 10.59 -2.05
C ASN A 180 3.58 11.12 -1.26
N GLN A 181 3.60 10.91 0.07
CA GLN A 181 4.71 11.29 0.93
C GLN A 181 6.00 10.56 0.51
N VAL A 182 5.92 9.24 0.29
CA VAL A 182 7.05 8.44 -0.21
C VAL A 182 7.50 8.93 -1.58
N ALA A 183 6.55 9.07 -2.53
CA ALA A 183 6.86 9.51 -3.89
C ALA A 183 7.52 10.89 -3.94
N GLU A 184 7.02 11.83 -3.14
CA GLU A 184 7.58 13.19 -3.07
C GLU A 184 9.01 13.19 -2.48
N TYR A 185 9.23 12.43 -1.40
CA TYR A 185 10.54 12.30 -0.78
C TYR A 185 11.58 11.73 -1.77
N VAL A 186 11.29 10.59 -2.40
CA VAL A 186 12.20 9.95 -3.36
C VAL A 186 12.52 10.86 -4.54
N LYS A 187 11.53 11.57 -5.10
CA LYS A 187 11.73 12.53 -6.20
C LYS A 187 12.61 13.70 -5.83
N ASN A 188 12.48 14.19 -4.59
CA ASN A 188 13.18 15.40 -4.14
C ASN A 188 14.62 15.12 -3.65
N THR A 189 14.88 13.90 -3.15
CA THR A 189 16.18 13.57 -2.52
C THR A 189 17.01 12.59 -3.34
N ASN A 190 16.37 11.78 -4.19
CA ASN A 190 16.96 10.60 -4.84
C ASN A 190 17.48 9.55 -3.84
N ASN A 191 16.99 9.59 -2.62
CA ASN A 191 17.20 8.59 -1.58
C ASN A 191 16.18 7.47 -1.70
N HIS A 192 16.42 6.35 -0.99
CA HIS A 192 15.51 5.22 -0.92
C HIS A 192 14.56 5.32 0.25
N VAL A 193 13.38 4.72 0.08
CA VAL A 193 12.43 4.46 1.16
C VAL A 193 12.13 2.97 1.20
N LEU A 194 12.47 2.31 2.30
CA LEU A 194 11.96 0.97 2.59
C LEU A 194 10.48 1.10 2.89
N TYR A 195 9.65 0.42 2.10
CA TYR A 195 8.20 0.52 2.11
C TYR A 195 7.58 -0.86 2.08
N GLU A 196 6.69 -1.13 3.01
CA GLU A 196 6.00 -2.41 3.14
C GLU A 196 4.51 -2.22 3.32
N VAL A 197 3.74 -3.10 2.70
CA VAL A 197 2.28 -3.13 2.83
C VAL A 197 1.82 -4.56 3.09
N THR A 198 1.19 -4.75 4.24
CA THR A 198 0.64 -6.04 4.68
C THR A 198 -0.88 -5.97 4.74
N PRO A 199 -1.60 -6.68 3.86
CA PRO A 199 -3.05 -6.80 3.96
C PRO A 199 -3.45 -7.71 5.12
N ILE A 200 -4.38 -7.25 5.95
CA ILE A 200 -4.80 -7.94 7.17
C ILE A 200 -6.15 -8.60 6.96
N TYR A 201 -6.20 -9.92 7.06
CA TYR A 201 -7.42 -10.71 6.92
C TYR A 201 -7.84 -11.32 8.25
N GLU A 202 -9.14 -11.29 8.53
CA GLU A 202 -9.70 -11.97 9.71
C GLU A 202 -10.17 -13.37 9.31
N GLY A 203 -9.51 -14.40 9.81
CA GLY A 203 -9.83 -15.80 9.49
C GLY A 203 -9.83 -16.07 7.98
N ASP A 204 -10.90 -16.67 7.48
CA ASP A 204 -11.05 -17.05 6.07
C ASP A 204 -11.69 -15.93 5.19
N ASN A 205 -11.74 -14.70 5.67
CA ASN A 205 -12.27 -13.58 4.89
C ASN A 205 -11.50 -13.38 3.58
N LEU A 206 -12.22 -13.21 2.47
CA LEU A 206 -11.61 -12.99 1.15
C LEU A 206 -11.21 -11.54 0.90
N VAL A 207 -11.78 -10.61 1.67
CA VAL A 207 -11.45 -9.18 1.61
C VAL A 207 -10.71 -8.80 2.89
N ALA A 208 -9.58 -8.11 2.75
CA ALA A 208 -8.83 -7.62 3.90
C ALA A 208 -9.65 -6.61 4.71
N SER A 209 -9.59 -6.66 6.04
CA SER A 209 -10.19 -5.66 6.92
C SER A 209 -9.51 -4.29 6.80
N GLY A 210 -8.26 -4.29 6.37
CA GLY A 210 -7.44 -3.13 6.08
C GLY A 210 -6.05 -3.53 5.65
N VAL A 211 -5.17 -2.54 5.55
CA VAL A 211 -3.75 -2.75 5.24
C VAL A 211 -2.88 -2.00 6.25
N GLN A 212 -1.83 -2.63 6.72
CA GLN A 212 -0.73 -1.96 7.41
C GLN A 212 0.21 -1.39 6.36
N LEU A 213 0.62 -0.13 6.52
CA LEU A 213 1.64 0.52 5.71
C LEU A 213 2.77 0.95 6.61
N GLU A 214 3.98 0.54 6.25
CA GLU A 214 5.19 0.91 6.95
C GLU A 214 6.18 1.56 5.99
N ALA A 215 6.89 2.59 6.46
CA ALA A 215 7.90 3.25 5.64
C ALA A 215 9.02 3.82 6.50
N TYR A 216 10.22 3.80 5.91
CA TYR A 216 11.43 4.35 6.52
C TYR A 216 12.39 4.86 5.45
N SER A 217 12.73 6.15 5.49
CA SER A 217 13.74 6.71 4.59
C SER A 217 15.14 6.28 5.01
N VAL A 218 15.85 5.62 4.09
CA VAL A 218 17.04 4.82 4.42
C VAL A 218 18.26 5.67 4.74
N GLU A 219 18.64 6.55 3.82
CA GLU A 219 19.91 7.30 3.90
C GLU A 219 19.93 8.34 5.01
N ASP A 220 18.77 8.89 5.36
CA ASP A 220 18.64 9.89 6.43
C ASP A 220 18.08 9.31 7.74
N GLN A 221 18.00 7.99 7.83
CA GLN A 221 17.61 7.27 9.04
C GLN A 221 16.21 7.66 9.56
N GLY A 222 15.24 7.69 8.66
CA GLY A 222 13.84 7.96 8.97
C GLY A 222 13.48 9.44 9.15
N GLN A 223 14.41 10.36 8.91
CA GLN A 223 14.16 11.80 9.15
C GLN A 223 13.20 12.40 8.10
N GLY A 224 13.22 11.89 6.88
CA GLY A 224 12.36 12.38 5.80
C GLY A 224 11.02 11.69 5.72
N VAL A 225 11.00 10.37 5.87
CA VAL A 225 9.80 9.53 5.87
C VAL A 225 9.93 8.47 6.94
N GLN A 226 8.97 8.46 7.87
CA GLN A 226 8.79 7.38 8.84
C GLN A 226 7.32 7.31 9.21
N PHE A 227 6.71 6.15 9.03
CA PHE A 227 5.36 5.88 9.52
C PHE A 227 5.06 4.38 9.66
N ASN A 228 4.11 4.07 10.54
CA ASN A 228 3.48 2.77 10.68
C ASN A 228 1.99 3.01 10.95
N VAL A 229 1.16 2.72 9.96
CA VAL A 229 -0.27 3.04 9.98
C VAL A 229 -1.11 1.88 9.49
N TYR A 230 -2.33 1.77 10.03
CA TYR A 230 -3.33 0.85 9.52
C TYR A 230 -4.44 1.63 8.80
N CYS A 231 -4.65 1.34 7.53
CA CYS A 231 -5.73 1.92 6.72
C CYS A 231 -6.94 0.99 6.70
N TYR A 232 -8.08 1.46 7.16
CA TYR A 232 -9.33 0.67 7.21
C TYR A 232 -9.90 0.42 5.81
N ASN A 233 -10.18 -0.83 5.47
CA ASN A 233 -10.85 -1.18 4.22
C ASN A 233 -12.37 -1.07 4.35
N VAL A 234 -12.85 0.12 4.56
CA VAL A 234 -14.25 0.47 4.71
C VAL A 234 -14.69 1.45 3.60
N GLN A 235 -15.99 1.57 3.38
CA GLN A 235 -16.55 2.61 2.55
C GLN A 235 -17.70 3.29 3.32
N PRO A 236 -17.60 4.59 3.64
CA PRO A 236 -18.68 5.29 4.35
C PRO A 236 -20.03 5.12 3.67
N GLY A 237 -21.06 4.78 4.43
CA GLY A 237 -22.40 4.52 3.93
C GLY A 237 -22.62 3.15 3.28
N ILE A 238 -21.64 2.25 3.35
CA ILE A 238 -21.75 0.89 2.81
C ILE A 238 -21.29 -0.12 3.87
N SER A 239 -22.06 -1.21 4.03
CA SER A 239 -21.69 -2.38 4.78
C SER A 239 -21.04 -3.39 3.85
N ILE A 240 -19.92 -3.96 4.25
CA ILE A 240 -19.14 -4.95 3.49
C ILE A 240 -19.21 -6.29 4.21
N ASN A 241 -19.48 -7.34 3.47
CA ASN A 241 -19.27 -8.73 3.91
C ASN A 241 -17.85 -9.15 3.53
N TYR A 242 -16.91 -9.06 4.44
CA TYR A 242 -15.49 -9.36 4.19
C TYR A 242 -15.26 -10.83 3.83
N SER A 243 -16.15 -11.74 4.20
CA SER A 243 -15.99 -13.17 3.84
C SER A 243 -16.24 -13.44 2.36
N THR A 244 -17.01 -12.59 1.66
CA THR A 244 -17.38 -12.80 0.26
C THR A 244 -17.02 -11.62 -0.65
N GLY A 245 -16.97 -10.40 -0.12
CA GLY A 245 -16.84 -9.17 -0.88
C GLY A 245 -18.17 -8.51 -1.25
N ASP A 246 -19.30 -9.18 -0.97
CA ASP A 246 -20.62 -8.57 -1.15
C ASP A 246 -20.74 -7.28 -0.34
N SER A 247 -21.52 -6.36 -0.86
CA SER A 247 -21.72 -5.07 -0.21
C SER A 247 -23.17 -4.61 -0.25
N GLN A 248 -23.55 -3.76 0.71
CA GLN A 248 -24.88 -3.21 0.80
C GLN A 248 -24.84 -1.75 1.26
N GLY A 249 -25.48 -0.87 0.50
CA GLY A 249 -25.64 0.53 0.90
C GLY A 249 -26.49 0.69 2.15
N THR A 250 -26.12 1.63 3.00
CA THR A 250 -26.84 1.99 4.22
C THR A 250 -27.39 3.41 4.13
N GLY A 251 -28.52 3.66 4.76
CA GLY A 251 -29.14 5.00 4.74
C GLY A 251 -29.55 5.43 3.32
N SER A 252 -29.03 6.59 2.88
CA SER A 252 -29.30 7.14 1.53
C SER A 252 -28.39 6.59 0.43
N CYS A 253 -27.39 5.77 0.78
CA CYS A 253 -26.49 5.16 -0.18
C CYS A 253 -27.16 3.94 -0.83
N THR A 254 -27.45 4.02 -2.12
CA THR A 254 -28.18 2.97 -2.86
C THR A 254 -27.36 2.48 -4.04
N VAL A 255 -27.58 1.23 -4.45
CA VAL A 255 -26.99 0.67 -5.67
C VAL A 255 -27.45 1.49 -6.88
N SER A 256 -26.49 1.96 -7.69
CA SER A 256 -26.77 2.74 -8.88
C SER A 256 -27.46 1.87 -9.93
N GLY A 257 -28.67 2.27 -10.36
CA GLY A 257 -29.45 1.52 -11.36
C GLY A 257 -30.49 0.55 -10.80
N SER A 258 -30.62 0.42 -9.48
CA SER A 258 -31.71 -0.34 -8.87
C SER A 258 -33.03 0.44 -9.00
N THR A 259 -33.78 0.17 -10.06
CA THR A 259 -35.19 0.58 -10.11
C THR A 259 -35.94 -0.25 -9.07
N ASN A 260 -36.35 0.38 -7.98
CA ASN A 260 -37.17 -0.24 -6.93
C ASN A 260 -38.40 -0.93 -7.55
N LYS A 261 -38.38 -2.25 -7.66
CA LYS A 261 -39.62 -3.04 -7.66
C LYS A 261 -40.15 -3.04 -6.24
N ILE A 262 -41.02 -2.08 -5.99
CA ILE A 262 -41.79 -2.01 -4.75
C ILE A 262 -42.64 -3.27 -4.65
N GLN A 263 -42.28 -4.20 -3.78
CA GLN A 263 -43.23 -5.17 -3.24
C GLN A 263 -43.88 -4.54 -2.03
N ASN A 264 -45.15 -4.19 -2.25
CA ASN A 264 -46.05 -3.73 -1.20
C ASN A 264 -46.17 -4.75 -0.07
N HIS A 265 -45.69 -4.40 1.12
CA HIS A 265 -46.30 -4.86 2.37
C HIS A 265 -46.60 -3.64 3.25
N SER A 266 -47.88 -3.40 3.40
CA SER A 266 -48.55 -2.39 4.24
C SER A 266 -48.18 -2.58 5.74
N ASN A 267 -47.77 -1.58 6.51
CA ASN A 267 -48.50 -0.51 7.16
C ASN A 267 -47.66 0.20 8.27
N PRO A 268 -48.10 1.23 8.95
CA PRO A 268 -47.63 2.57 8.74
C PRO A 268 -47.04 3.21 10.01
N ALA A 269 -46.12 4.17 9.87
CA ALA A 269 -46.10 5.35 10.75
C ALA A 269 -45.06 6.39 10.24
N SER A 270 -45.64 7.51 9.93
CA SER A 270 -45.10 8.82 9.59
C SER A 270 -43.74 9.22 10.22
N THR A 271 -42.84 9.77 9.37
CA THR A 271 -42.27 11.11 9.59
C THR A 271 -41.61 11.63 8.29
N SER A 272 -42.09 12.79 7.89
CA SER A 272 -41.55 13.83 6.97
C SER A 272 -40.44 13.43 5.96
N GLU A 273 -40.86 13.25 4.71
CA GLU A 273 -40.06 13.36 3.51
C GLU A 273 -39.55 14.81 3.34
N SER A 274 -38.26 15.05 3.47
CA SER A 274 -37.64 16.21 2.87
C SER A 274 -37.19 15.81 1.45
N ASN A 275 -37.97 16.19 0.43
CA ASN A 275 -37.59 16.13 -0.97
C ASN A 275 -36.48 17.17 -1.23
N GLY A 276 -35.25 16.87 -0.82
CA GLY A 276 -34.09 17.73 -1.10
C GLY A 276 -33.74 17.71 -2.59
N GLN A 277 -33.93 18.85 -3.26
CA GLN A 277 -33.51 19.03 -4.64
C GLN A 277 -31.99 18.88 -4.75
N ILE A 278 -31.51 18.05 -5.67
CA ILE A 278 -30.06 17.86 -5.92
C ILE A 278 -29.52 19.01 -6.74
N VAL A 279 -28.37 19.52 -6.32
CA VAL A 279 -27.62 20.60 -6.96
C VAL A 279 -26.17 20.22 -7.13
N TYR A 280 -25.47 20.90 -8.02
CA TYR A 280 -24.06 20.61 -8.35
C TYR A 280 -23.17 21.76 -7.93
N ILE A 281 -22.05 21.44 -7.31
CA ILE A 281 -21.04 22.42 -6.88
C ILE A 281 -19.68 22.12 -7.49
N SER A 282 -18.88 23.16 -7.69
CA SER A 282 -17.47 23.00 -8.04
C SER A 282 -16.61 23.04 -6.77
N ARG A 283 -15.45 22.42 -6.79
CA ARG A 283 -14.55 22.32 -5.64
C ARG A 283 -14.14 23.66 -5.01
N THR A 284 -14.12 24.74 -5.81
CA THR A 284 -13.67 26.08 -5.38
C THR A 284 -14.71 27.16 -5.63
N GLY A 285 -15.91 26.80 -6.09
CA GLY A 285 -16.97 27.75 -6.41
C GLY A 285 -17.77 28.20 -5.20
N SER A 286 -18.34 29.39 -5.25
CA SER A 286 -19.26 29.93 -4.23
C SER A 286 -20.74 29.76 -4.60
N LYS A 287 -21.04 28.94 -5.62
CA LYS A 287 -22.42 28.77 -6.14
C LYS A 287 -22.74 27.30 -6.34
N TYR A 288 -24.04 26.98 -6.15
CA TYR A 288 -24.60 25.70 -6.55
C TYR A 288 -25.39 25.85 -7.86
N HIS A 289 -25.50 24.79 -8.64
CA HIS A 289 -26.04 24.76 -9.98
C HIS A 289 -27.10 23.66 -10.12
N SER A 290 -28.15 23.91 -10.89
CA SER A 290 -29.16 22.88 -11.22
C SER A 290 -28.67 21.89 -12.30
N ASN A 291 -27.59 22.22 -12.98
CA ASN A 291 -27.04 21.41 -14.08
C ASN A 291 -25.52 21.23 -13.91
N PRO A 292 -25.00 19.97 -13.93
CA PRO A 292 -23.58 19.71 -13.77
C PRO A 292 -22.69 20.29 -14.88
N SER A 293 -23.25 20.54 -16.06
CA SER A 293 -22.53 21.15 -17.18
C SER A 293 -22.55 22.70 -17.14
N CYS A 294 -23.24 23.32 -16.19
CA CYS A 294 -23.26 24.75 -16.06
C CYS A 294 -21.88 25.32 -15.73
N SER A 295 -21.51 26.41 -16.40
CA SER A 295 -20.26 27.14 -16.15
C SER A 295 -18.97 26.31 -16.41
N ASN A 296 -19.04 25.28 -17.25
CA ASN A 296 -17.91 24.39 -17.60
C ASN A 296 -17.20 23.80 -16.35
N MET A 297 -17.98 23.43 -15.34
CA MET A 297 -17.45 22.81 -14.12
C MET A 297 -16.67 21.53 -14.48
N LYS A 298 -15.45 21.44 -13.98
CA LYS A 298 -14.68 20.20 -14.04
C LYS A 298 -14.99 19.40 -12.77
N ASN A 299 -15.46 18.16 -12.92
CA ASN A 299 -15.80 17.25 -11.83
C ASN A 299 -16.77 17.87 -10.81
N PRO A 300 -18.00 18.24 -11.20
CA PRO A 300 -18.99 18.80 -10.28
C PRO A 300 -19.43 17.74 -9.25
N THR A 301 -19.53 18.14 -8.00
CA THR A 301 -20.06 17.30 -6.91
C THR A 301 -21.55 17.53 -6.76
N ALA A 302 -22.35 16.47 -6.71
CA ALA A 302 -23.77 16.52 -6.43
C ALA A 302 -24.01 16.52 -4.91
N ILE A 303 -24.78 17.47 -4.41
CA ILE A 303 -25.18 17.59 -2.99
C ILE A 303 -26.66 18.03 -2.91
N SER A 304 -27.29 17.94 -1.73
CA SER A 304 -28.63 18.51 -1.57
C SER A 304 -28.58 20.03 -1.54
N ILE A 305 -29.68 20.66 -1.90
CA ILE A 305 -29.78 22.14 -1.88
C ILE A 305 -29.60 22.68 -0.45
N GLU A 306 -30.09 21.94 0.54
CA GLU A 306 -29.95 22.28 1.96
C GLU A 306 -28.47 22.25 2.39
N GLU A 307 -27.71 21.22 1.93
CA GLU A 307 -26.28 21.13 2.19
C GLU A 307 -25.52 22.27 1.51
N ALA A 308 -25.86 22.60 0.27
CA ALA A 308 -25.27 23.73 -0.43
C ALA A 308 -25.51 25.06 0.30
N GLN A 309 -26.72 25.26 0.78
CA GLN A 309 -27.08 26.45 1.56
C GLN A 309 -26.41 26.50 2.93
N ALA A 310 -26.30 25.35 3.61
CA ALA A 310 -25.56 25.23 4.87
C ALA A 310 -24.04 25.53 4.72
N LYS A 311 -23.50 25.26 3.53
CA LYS A 311 -22.11 25.68 3.15
C LYS A 311 -22.02 27.16 2.74
N GLY A 312 -23.09 27.92 2.80
CA GLY A 312 -23.12 29.34 2.41
C GLY A 312 -23.01 29.56 0.92
N LEU A 313 -23.33 28.57 0.08
CA LEU A 313 -23.32 28.73 -1.35
C LEU A 313 -24.62 29.38 -1.84
N GLU A 314 -24.52 30.18 -2.90
CA GLU A 314 -25.66 30.83 -3.53
C GLU A 314 -26.10 30.13 -4.83
N ALA A 315 -27.35 30.24 -5.21
CA ALA A 315 -27.84 29.76 -6.49
C ALA A 315 -27.11 30.44 -7.68
N CYS A 316 -26.75 29.65 -8.69
CA CYS A 316 -26.16 30.19 -9.90
C CYS A 316 -27.23 30.84 -10.79
N LYS A 317 -27.17 32.16 -10.98
CA LYS A 317 -28.12 32.95 -11.82
C LYS A 317 -28.17 32.52 -13.30
N LYS A 318 -27.29 31.61 -13.75
CA LYS A 318 -27.24 31.16 -15.14
C LYS A 318 -28.07 29.90 -15.38
N CYS A 319 -28.30 29.09 -14.35
CA CYS A 319 -29.04 27.84 -14.47
C CYS A 319 -30.19 27.69 -13.45
N TRP A 320 -30.48 28.76 -12.73
CA TRP A 320 -31.68 28.94 -11.84
C TRP A 320 -32.53 30.05 -12.36
#